data_170d6da2f225ec079797597b18d7f039
#
_entry.id   170d6da2f225ec079797597b18d7f039
#
_cell.length_a   1.000
_cell.length_b   1.000
_cell.length_c   1.000
_cell.angle_alpha   90.00
_cell.angle_beta   90.00
_cell.angle_gamma   90.00
#
_symmetry.space_group_name_H-M   'P 1'
#
loop_
_entity.id
_entity.type
_entity.pdbx_description
1 polymer ?
#
loop_
_entity_poly.entity_id
_entity_poly.type
_entity_poly.pdbx_seq_one_letter_code
_entity_poly.pdbx_strand_id
1 'polypeptide(L)'
;IIRGGRMKKLITLIVLFTSTVVSAGTLVVNSNQSGESSKAAFDAYVDAFRAAHPEVTVVVNEFEHEAYKTAIRNFLTAEAPDVAIWFAGNRMKFFVDQNLFQDVSDVWADAGLNDSMASTKGALTVDGKQYGVPWGYYQWGVYYRKDLFDNLGLNVPKNWEEFKWVCAMLKKNDITPITIGTKFLWTAGGWFDYLNLRINGYQFHMDLTAGKISYEDPRLDATFAAWRELIDPRIFP
;
A
#
# COMPACT_ATOMS: atom_id res chain seq x y z
N ILE A 1 -27.08 -84.37 30.60
CA ILE A 1 -27.77 -83.12 30.28
C ILE A 1 -26.70 -82.04 30.15
N ILE A 2 -26.40 -81.64 28.91
CA ILE A 2 -25.41 -80.59 28.61
C ILE A 2 -26.18 -79.34 28.17
N ARG A 3 -26.00 -78.24 28.94
CA ARG A 3 -26.52 -76.95 28.60
C ARG A 3 -25.50 -76.18 27.72
N GLY A 4 -25.90 -75.90 26.48
CA GLY A 4 -25.10 -75.09 25.56
C GLY A 4 -25.19 -73.60 25.89
N GLY A 5 -24.02 -73.00 26.17
CA GLY A 5 -23.89 -71.55 26.32
C GLY A 5 -23.75 -70.87 24.99
N ARG A 6 -24.71 -69.98 24.66
CA ARG A 6 -24.62 -69.10 23.47
C ARG A 6 -23.61 -67.97 23.74
N MET A 7 -22.45 -68.02 23.09
CA MET A 7 -21.51 -66.91 23.03
C MET A 7 -22.02 -65.80 22.12
N LYS A 8 -22.43 -64.69 22.68
CA LYS A 8 -22.77 -63.47 21.92
C LYS A 8 -21.49 -62.82 21.43
N LYS A 9 -21.21 -62.92 20.14
CA LYS A 9 -20.14 -62.14 19.52
C LYS A 9 -20.55 -60.68 19.46
N LEU A 10 -19.89 -59.86 20.25
CA LEU A 10 -19.99 -58.39 20.22
C LEU A 10 -19.17 -57.91 19.02
N ILE A 11 -19.80 -57.54 17.90
CA ILE A 11 -19.13 -56.91 16.76
C ILE A 11 -19.03 -55.41 17.09
N THR A 12 -17.86 -54.97 17.49
CA THR A 12 -17.52 -53.53 17.67
C THR A 12 -17.34 -52.97 16.28
N LEU A 13 -18.28 -52.21 15.78
CA LEU A 13 -18.22 -51.44 14.56
C LEU A 13 -17.32 -50.20 14.80
N ILE A 14 -16.06 -50.28 14.40
CA ILE A 14 -15.16 -49.09 14.40
C ILE A 14 -15.53 -48.28 13.17
N VAL A 15 -16.27 -47.19 13.39
CA VAL A 15 -16.53 -46.17 12.35
C VAL A 15 -15.29 -45.31 12.28
N LEU A 16 -14.42 -45.55 11.29
CA LEU A 16 -13.36 -44.60 10.94
C LEU A 16 -14.00 -43.37 10.31
N PHE A 17 -14.08 -42.28 11.03
CA PHE A 17 -14.33 -40.96 10.45
C PHE A 17 -13.05 -40.55 9.70
N THR A 18 -12.97 -40.84 8.43
CA THR A 18 -12.03 -40.19 7.53
C THR A 18 -12.58 -38.79 7.24
N SER A 19 -12.08 -37.78 7.95
CA SER A 19 -12.29 -36.39 7.56
C SER A 19 -11.59 -36.18 6.22
N THR A 20 -12.34 -36.23 5.14
CA THR A 20 -11.88 -35.74 3.85
C THR A 20 -11.75 -34.24 3.98
N VAL A 21 -10.51 -33.73 4.08
CA VAL A 21 -10.24 -32.30 3.88
C VAL A 21 -10.54 -32.04 2.40
N VAL A 22 -11.70 -31.49 2.12
CA VAL A 22 -12.04 -30.98 0.80
C VAL A 22 -11.22 -29.71 0.66
N SER A 23 -10.17 -29.71 -0.15
CA SER A 23 -9.46 -28.50 -0.51
C SER A 23 -10.44 -27.58 -1.26
N ALA A 24 -10.76 -26.44 -0.69
CA ALA A 24 -11.69 -25.47 -1.30
C ALA A 24 -11.07 -24.75 -2.52
N GLY A 25 -9.82 -25.01 -2.83
CA GLY A 25 -9.11 -24.43 -3.96
C GLY A 25 -7.77 -23.81 -3.59
N THR A 26 -7.12 -23.25 -4.59
CA THR A 26 -5.86 -22.50 -4.42
C THR A 26 -6.15 -21.02 -4.61
N LEU A 27 -5.71 -20.19 -3.68
CA LEU A 27 -5.72 -18.73 -3.74
C LEU A 27 -4.32 -18.25 -4.06
N VAL A 28 -4.15 -17.61 -5.21
CA VAL A 28 -2.86 -17.05 -5.65
C VAL A 28 -2.83 -15.56 -5.35
N VAL A 29 -1.85 -15.13 -4.57
CA VAL A 29 -1.67 -13.74 -4.16
C VAL A 29 -0.34 -13.20 -4.68
N ASN A 30 -0.35 -12.13 -5.46
CA ASN A 30 0.85 -11.43 -5.88
C ASN A 30 1.09 -10.21 -4.99
N SER A 31 2.26 -10.17 -4.33
CA SER A 31 2.63 -9.16 -3.33
C SER A 31 3.92 -8.44 -3.69
N ASN A 32 3.92 -7.12 -3.51
CA ASN A 32 5.10 -6.26 -3.59
C ASN A 32 5.68 -5.89 -2.22
N GLN A 33 5.25 -6.59 -1.17
CA GLN A 33 5.69 -6.33 0.20
C GLN A 33 7.03 -7.01 0.46
N SER A 34 8.11 -6.44 -0.06
CA SER A 34 9.47 -7.01 -0.01
C SER A 34 10.38 -6.35 1.05
N GLY A 35 9.98 -5.23 1.62
CA GLY A 35 10.69 -4.63 2.75
C GLY A 35 10.45 -5.39 4.04
N GLU A 36 11.45 -5.49 4.91
CA GLU A 36 11.43 -6.32 6.11
C GLU A 36 10.14 -6.14 6.94
N SER A 37 9.81 -4.91 7.34
CA SER A 37 8.63 -4.63 8.16
C SER A 37 7.31 -4.85 7.41
N SER A 38 7.23 -4.44 6.15
CA SER A 38 6.02 -4.59 5.34
C SER A 38 5.75 -6.03 4.99
N LYS A 39 6.81 -6.82 4.72
CA LYS A 39 6.71 -8.25 4.51
C LYS A 39 6.22 -8.97 5.77
N ALA A 40 6.83 -8.70 6.93
CA ALA A 40 6.43 -9.33 8.19
C ALA A 40 4.96 -9.05 8.54
N ALA A 41 4.48 -7.81 8.31
CA ALA A 41 3.08 -7.46 8.50
C ALA A 41 2.17 -8.22 7.52
N PHE A 42 2.54 -8.30 6.25
CA PHE A 42 1.76 -9.01 5.24
C PHE A 42 1.72 -10.53 5.50
N ASP A 43 2.84 -11.13 5.87
CA ASP A 43 2.92 -12.55 6.22
C ASP A 43 2.00 -12.87 7.40
N ALA A 44 1.93 -11.98 8.41
CA ALA A 44 1.02 -12.17 9.54
C ALA A 44 -0.47 -12.17 9.12
N TYR A 45 -0.87 -11.34 8.13
CA TYR A 45 -2.24 -11.41 7.57
C TYR A 45 -2.49 -12.73 6.84
N VAL A 46 -1.54 -13.17 6.03
CA VAL A 46 -1.64 -14.43 5.29
C VAL A 46 -1.73 -15.62 6.25
N ASP A 47 -0.93 -15.63 7.30
CA ASP A 47 -0.93 -16.70 8.30
C ASP A 47 -2.22 -16.73 9.12
N ALA A 48 -2.78 -15.56 9.45
CA ALA A 48 -4.09 -15.48 10.09
C ALA A 48 -5.20 -16.01 9.18
N PHE A 49 -5.15 -15.71 7.88
CA PHE A 49 -6.09 -16.26 6.91
C PHE A 49 -5.96 -17.79 6.79
N ARG A 50 -4.73 -18.31 6.66
CA ARG A 50 -4.48 -19.76 6.60
C ARG A 50 -5.00 -20.48 7.84
N ALA A 51 -4.85 -19.87 9.01
CA ALA A 51 -5.36 -20.44 10.27
C ALA A 51 -6.88 -20.46 10.32
N ALA A 52 -7.55 -19.42 9.78
CA ALA A 52 -9.01 -19.34 9.73
C ALA A 52 -9.62 -20.21 8.62
N HIS A 53 -8.87 -20.47 7.55
CA HIS A 53 -9.32 -21.18 6.34
C HIS A 53 -8.34 -22.31 5.95
N PRO A 54 -8.19 -23.35 6.78
CA PRO A 54 -7.23 -24.44 6.55
C PRO A 54 -7.56 -25.28 5.31
N GLU A 55 -8.77 -25.18 4.79
CA GLU A 55 -9.23 -25.82 3.57
C GLU A 55 -8.70 -25.13 2.30
N VAL A 56 -8.25 -23.86 2.40
CA VAL A 56 -7.75 -23.06 1.26
C VAL A 56 -6.22 -23.13 1.19
N THR A 57 -5.69 -23.52 0.05
CA THR A 57 -4.25 -23.44 -0.21
C THR A 57 -3.89 -22.02 -0.66
N VAL A 58 -3.10 -21.29 0.13
CA VAL A 58 -2.65 -19.93 -0.22
C VAL A 58 -1.24 -19.94 -0.76
N VAL A 59 -1.07 -19.53 -2.01
CA VAL A 59 0.22 -19.34 -2.68
C VAL A 59 0.52 -17.85 -2.76
N VAL A 60 1.60 -17.39 -2.15
CA VAL A 60 2.05 -16.01 -2.23
C VAL A 60 3.26 -15.92 -3.15
N ASN A 61 3.13 -15.18 -4.24
CA ASN A 61 4.23 -14.79 -5.10
C ASN A 61 4.75 -13.43 -4.64
N GLU A 62 5.96 -13.41 -4.11
CA GLU A 62 6.62 -12.20 -3.63
C GLU A 62 7.51 -11.61 -4.73
N PHE A 63 7.36 -10.31 -4.95
CA PHE A 63 8.15 -9.54 -5.90
C PHE A 63 8.89 -8.42 -5.19
N GLU A 64 10.06 -8.06 -5.67
CA GLU A 64 10.70 -6.81 -5.27
C GLU A 64 9.79 -5.63 -5.65
N HIS A 65 9.69 -4.63 -4.77
CA HIS A 65 8.69 -3.55 -4.84
C HIS A 65 8.69 -2.80 -6.18
N GLU A 66 9.86 -2.44 -6.70
CA GLU A 66 9.94 -1.68 -7.96
C GLU A 66 9.75 -2.58 -9.19
N ALA A 67 10.25 -3.81 -9.14
CA ALA A 67 10.05 -4.79 -10.20
C ALA A 67 8.56 -5.14 -10.38
N TYR A 68 7.83 -5.25 -9.29
CA TYR A 68 6.38 -5.49 -9.29
C TYR A 68 5.60 -4.42 -10.08
N LYS A 69 5.96 -3.15 -9.94
CA LYS A 69 5.30 -2.04 -10.64
C LYS A 69 5.36 -2.18 -12.17
N THR A 70 6.39 -2.83 -12.66
CA THR A 70 6.54 -3.13 -14.10
C THR A 70 5.83 -4.43 -14.45
N ALA A 71 5.97 -5.47 -13.62
CA ALA A 71 5.46 -6.81 -13.89
C ALA A 71 3.93 -6.90 -13.86
N ILE A 72 3.25 -6.06 -13.05
CA ILE A 72 1.80 -6.15 -12.86
C ILE A 72 1.01 -6.09 -14.16
N ARG A 73 1.44 -5.27 -15.13
CA ARG A 73 0.77 -5.18 -16.44
C ARG A 73 0.78 -6.51 -17.18
N ASN A 74 1.87 -7.24 -17.07
CA ASN A 74 2.03 -8.52 -17.76
C ASN A 74 1.22 -9.63 -17.08
N PHE A 75 1.33 -9.78 -15.76
CA PHE A 75 0.62 -10.88 -15.10
C PHE A 75 -0.91 -10.65 -15.06
N LEU A 76 -1.40 -9.41 -14.95
CA LEU A 76 -2.84 -9.15 -15.01
C LEU A 76 -3.46 -9.48 -16.39
N THR A 77 -2.66 -9.45 -17.46
CA THR A 77 -3.15 -9.75 -18.82
C THR A 77 -2.88 -11.18 -19.28
N ALA A 78 -1.87 -11.84 -18.73
CA ALA A 78 -1.46 -13.19 -19.16
C ALA A 78 -1.93 -14.27 -18.19
N GLU A 79 -1.59 -14.15 -16.91
CA GLU A 79 -1.92 -15.10 -15.86
C GLU A 79 -2.21 -14.34 -14.57
N ALA A 80 -3.45 -13.83 -14.47
CA ALA A 80 -3.85 -12.99 -13.36
C ALA A 80 -3.91 -13.81 -12.05
N PRO A 81 -3.36 -13.29 -10.93
CA PRO A 81 -3.58 -13.88 -9.61
C PRO A 81 -5.02 -13.62 -9.17
N ASP A 82 -5.47 -14.35 -8.16
CA ASP A 82 -6.77 -14.07 -7.52
C ASP A 82 -6.75 -12.75 -6.75
N VAL A 83 -5.60 -12.42 -6.14
CA VAL A 83 -5.38 -11.17 -5.41
C VAL A 83 -4.06 -10.53 -5.82
N ALA A 84 -4.10 -9.25 -6.17
CA ALA A 84 -2.94 -8.43 -6.45
C ALA A 84 -2.87 -7.23 -5.50
N ILE A 85 -1.74 -7.02 -4.83
CA ILE A 85 -1.53 -5.80 -4.05
C ILE A 85 -1.21 -4.65 -5.00
N TRP A 86 -1.98 -3.55 -4.91
CA TRP A 86 -1.75 -2.39 -5.76
C TRP A 86 -2.07 -1.08 -5.04
N PHE A 87 -1.73 0.02 -5.69
CA PHE A 87 -1.98 1.36 -5.21
C PHE A 87 -3.39 1.83 -5.56
N ALA A 88 -4.03 2.53 -4.65
CA ALA A 88 -5.33 3.16 -4.86
C ALA A 88 -5.27 4.37 -5.84
N GLY A 89 -6.41 4.99 -6.09
CA GLY A 89 -6.54 6.20 -6.90
C GLY A 89 -6.29 5.96 -8.40
N ASN A 90 -5.67 6.93 -9.07
CA ASN A 90 -5.47 6.91 -10.52
C ASN A 90 -4.68 5.69 -11.02
N ARG A 91 -3.77 5.15 -10.21
CA ARG A 91 -3.00 3.95 -10.56
C ARG A 91 -3.88 2.70 -10.60
N MET A 92 -4.86 2.59 -9.70
CA MET A 92 -5.88 1.53 -9.72
C MET A 92 -6.83 1.74 -10.89
N LYS A 93 -7.31 2.98 -11.07
CA LYS A 93 -8.25 3.33 -12.15
C LYS A 93 -7.73 2.92 -13.52
N PHE A 94 -6.44 3.04 -13.79
CA PHE A 94 -5.81 2.60 -15.05
C PHE A 94 -6.10 1.13 -15.38
N PHE A 95 -6.12 0.25 -14.40
CA PHE A 95 -6.44 -1.17 -14.61
C PHE A 95 -7.95 -1.44 -14.59
N VAL A 96 -8.72 -0.68 -13.82
CA VAL A 96 -10.19 -0.73 -13.83
C VAL A 96 -10.73 -0.38 -15.22
N ASP A 97 -10.21 0.67 -15.85
CA ASP A 97 -10.61 1.11 -17.20
C ASP A 97 -10.33 0.04 -18.29
N GLN A 98 -9.44 -0.91 -18.00
CA GLN A 98 -9.10 -2.03 -18.87
C GLN A 98 -9.81 -3.34 -18.46
N ASN A 99 -10.72 -3.30 -17.48
CA ASN A 99 -11.42 -4.46 -16.90
C ASN A 99 -10.46 -5.52 -16.32
N LEU A 100 -9.33 -5.10 -15.77
CA LEU A 100 -8.33 -6.00 -15.16
C LEU A 100 -8.48 -6.10 -13.64
N PHE A 101 -9.30 -5.27 -13.02
CA PHE A 101 -9.71 -5.39 -11.63
C PHE A 101 -11.21 -5.60 -11.54
N GLN A 102 -11.64 -6.42 -10.59
CA GLN A 102 -13.04 -6.78 -10.37
C GLN A 102 -13.71 -5.80 -9.40
N ASP A 103 -15.01 -5.56 -9.60
CA ASP A 103 -15.89 -4.90 -8.65
C ASP A 103 -16.01 -5.75 -7.38
N VAL A 104 -15.65 -5.17 -6.23
CA VAL A 104 -15.70 -5.80 -4.90
C VAL A 104 -16.59 -5.00 -3.94
N SER A 105 -17.60 -4.32 -4.47
CA SER A 105 -18.53 -3.51 -3.67
C SER A 105 -19.36 -4.35 -2.70
N ASP A 106 -19.62 -5.62 -3.03
CA ASP A 106 -20.25 -6.60 -2.16
C ASP A 106 -19.39 -6.89 -0.92
N VAL A 107 -18.09 -7.08 -1.09
CA VAL A 107 -17.14 -7.27 0.02
C VAL A 107 -17.18 -6.07 0.97
N TRP A 108 -17.28 -4.85 0.43
CA TRP A 108 -17.40 -3.64 1.24
C TRP A 108 -18.69 -3.62 2.08
N ALA A 109 -19.78 -4.09 1.52
CA ALA A 109 -21.05 -4.18 2.23
C ALA A 109 -21.05 -5.28 3.29
N ASP A 110 -20.62 -6.47 2.92
CA ASP A 110 -20.70 -7.67 3.76
C ASP A 110 -19.72 -7.63 4.94
N ALA A 111 -18.50 -7.08 4.73
CA ALA A 111 -17.49 -6.94 5.77
C ALA A 111 -17.62 -5.67 6.63
N GLY A 112 -18.64 -4.84 6.45
CA GLY A 112 -18.84 -3.60 7.20
C GLY A 112 -17.77 -2.53 6.92
N LEU A 113 -17.08 -2.62 5.77
CA LEU A 113 -16.00 -1.70 5.43
C LEU A 113 -16.51 -0.29 5.11
N ASN A 114 -17.77 -0.15 4.74
CA ASN A 114 -18.41 1.13 4.49
C ASN A 114 -18.35 2.06 5.71
N ASP A 115 -18.39 1.52 6.92
CA ASP A 115 -18.29 2.26 8.17
C ASP A 115 -16.86 2.29 8.70
N SER A 116 -16.23 1.11 8.81
CA SER A 116 -14.90 0.98 9.43
C SER A 116 -13.77 1.60 8.61
N MET A 117 -13.91 1.67 7.29
CA MET A 117 -12.91 2.18 6.34
C MET A 117 -13.43 3.36 5.48
N ALA A 118 -14.45 4.08 5.96
CA ALA A 118 -15.11 5.17 5.24
C ALA A 118 -14.14 6.21 4.67
N SER A 119 -13.09 6.56 5.42
CA SER A 119 -12.10 7.57 5.02
C SER A 119 -11.25 7.16 3.81
N THR A 120 -11.11 5.87 3.54
CA THR A 120 -10.31 5.34 2.42
C THR A 120 -11.16 5.00 1.20
N LYS A 121 -12.48 4.92 1.35
CA LYS A 121 -13.42 4.46 0.33
C LYS A 121 -13.29 5.24 -0.99
N GLY A 122 -13.19 6.57 -0.91
CA GLY A 122 -13.09 7.42 -2.10
C GLY A 122 -11.89 7.10 -2.99
N ALA A 123 -10.74 6.74 -2.40
CA ALA A 123 -9.54 6.38 -3.16
C ALA A 123 -9.64 5.01 -3.86
N LEU A 124 -10.59 4.17 -3.46
CA LEU A 124 -10.83 2.83 -4.03
C LEU A 124 -12.12 2.75 -4.85
N THR A 125 -12.75 3.91 -5.11
CA THR A 125 -14.00 4.00 -5.85
C THR A 125 -13.78 4.57 -7.25
N VAL A 126 -14.30 3.87 -8.26
CA VAL A 126 -14.40 4.33 -9.65
C VAL A 126 -15.86 4.16 -10.08
N ASP A 127 -16.49 5.22 -10.59
CA ASP A 127 -17.88 5.22 -11.05
C ASP A 127 -18.88 4.60 -10.05
N GLY A 128 -18.69 4.91 -8.75
CA GLY A 128 -19.54 4.46 -7.65
C GLY A 128 -19.27 3.04 -7.14
N LYS A 129 -18.37 2.30 -7.75
CA LYS A 129 -18.01 0.91 -7.41
C LYS A 129 -16.62 0.84 -6.77
N GLN A 130 -16.42 -0.10 -5.85
CA GLN A 130 -15.16 -0.34 -5.18
C GLN A 130 -14.36 -1.43 -5.88
N TYR A 131 -13.06 -1.19 -6.11
CA TYR A 131 -12.16 -2.09 -6.84
C TYR A 131 -10.95 -2.55 -6.03
N GLY A 132 -11.03 -2.42 -4.72
CA GLY A 132 -10.02 -2.92 -3.81
C GLY A 132 -10.44 -2.80 -2.36
N VAL A 133 -9.71 -3.49 -1.50
CA VAL A 133 -9.86 -3.44 -0.05
C VAL A 133 -8.58 -2.82 0.53
N PRO A 134 -8.68 -1.78 1.39
CA PRO A 134 -7.48 -1.17 1.98
C PRO A 134 -6.87 -2.13 3.01
N TRP A 135 -5.58 -2.44 2.87
CA TRP A 135 -4.86 -3.25 3.85
C TRP A 135 -3.94 -2.41 4.75
N GLY A 136 -3.64 -1.18 4.33
CA GLY A 136 -2.84 -0.25 5.09
C GLY A 136 -2.79 1.14 4.46
N TYR A 137 -2.38 2.12 5.24
CA TYR A 137 -2.12 3.47 4.79
C TYR A 137 -0.93 4.04 5.54
N TYR A 138 -0.32 5.07 5.00
CA TYR A 138 0.75 5.82 5.64
C TYR A 138 0.62 7.31 5.33
N GLN A 139 1.19 8.13 6.18
CA GLN A 139 1.18 9.57 6.02
C GLN A 139 2.29 10.00 5.07
N TRP A 140 1.95 10.93 4.19
CA TRP A 140 2.93 11.60 3.33
C TRP A 140 3.26 12.95 3.92
N GLY A 141 4.51 13.12 4.34
CA GLY A 141 4.94 14.34 5.03
C GLY A 141 6.44 14.38 5.26
N VAL A 142 6.89 15.45 5.87
CA VAL A 142 8.28 15.62 6.30
C VAL A 142 8.42 15.08 7.72
N TYR A 143 9.18 14.01 7.88
CA TYR A 143 9.52 13.44 9.18
C TYR A 143 10.78 14.09 9.70
N TYR A 144 10.85 14.37 11.00
CA TYR A 144 12.01 15.00 11.61
C TYR A 144 12.50 14.26 12.86
N ARG A 145 13.76 14.39 13.14
CA ARG A 145 14.41 13.87 14.35
C ARG A 145 14.10 14.79 15.52
N LYS A 146 13.12 14.40 16.34
CA LYS A 146 12.70 15.19 17.50
C LYS A 146 13.85 15.48 18.46
N ASP A 147 14.70 14.48 18.74
CA ASP A 147 15.86 14.60 19.60
C ASP A 147 16.87 15.66 19.11
N LEU A 148 17.10 15.75 17.78
CA LEU A 148 17.96 16.79 17.21
C LEU A 148 17.34 18.18 17.35
N PHE A 149 16.03 18.30 17.12
CA PHE A 149 15.32 19.55 17.28
C PHE A 149 15.36 20.04 18.73
N ASP A 150 15.10 19.16 19.68
CA ASP A 150 15.14 19.48 21.12
C ASP A 150 16.57 19.92 21.55
N ASN A 151 17.59 19.19 21.12
CA ASN A 151 19.00 19.49 21.46
C ASN A 151 19.50 20.83 20.88
N LEU A 152 18.99 21.22 19.72
CA LEU A 152 19.36 22.47 19.05
C LEU A 152 18.38 23.62 19.32
N GLY A 153 17.35 23.41 20.13
CA GLY A 153 16.33 24.41 20.42
C GLY A 153 15.51 24.81 19.19
N LEU A 154 15.35 23.89 18.21
CA LEU A 154 14.60 24.14 16.99
C LEU A 154 13.12 23.85 17.19
N ASN A 155 12.29 24.67 16.56
CA ASN A 155 10.84 24.43 16.49
C ASN A 155 10.46 23.84 15.14
N VAL A 156 9.33 23.10 15.11
CA VAL A 156 8.74 22.62 13.85
C VAL A 156 8.33 23.81 12.99
N PRO A 157 8.85 23.94 11.76
CA PRO A 157 8.57 25.08 10.91
C PRO A 157 7.10 25.12 10.49
N LYS A 158 6.49 26.31 10.50
CA LYS A 158 5.08 26.54 10.15
C LYS A 158 4.91 27.10 8.73
N ASN A 159 5.99 27.56 8.12
CA ASN A 159 6.01 28.13 6.78
C ASN A 159 7.34 27.84 6.08
N TRP A 160 7.41 28.21 4.80
CA TRP A 160 8.57 27.94 3.94
C TRP A 160 9.86 28.61 4.43
N GLU A 161 9.81 29.85 4.89
CA GLU A 161 10.97 30.57 5.38
C GLU A 161 11.52 29.97 6.67
N GLU A 162 10.64 29.59 7.61
CA GLU A 162 11.06 28.86 8.81
C GLU A 162 11.68 27.52 8.47
N PHE A 163 11.14 26.81 7.47
CA PHE A 163 11.70 25.54 7.01
C PHE A 163 13.12 25.71 6.46
N LYS A 164 13.35 26.72 5.60
CA LYS A 164 14.71 27.04 5.10
C LYS A 164 15.65 27.44 6.23
N TRP A 165 15.15 28.20 7.20
CA TRP A 165 15.96 28.59 8.37
C TRP A 165 16.35 27.35 9.19
N VAL A 166 15.46 26.43 9.47
CA VAL A 166 15.76 25.15 10.15
C VAL A 166 16.82 24.38 9.37
N CYS A 167 16.70 24.26 8.06
CA CYS A 167 17.70 23.61 7.22
C CYS A 167 19.08 24.28 7.35
N ALA A 168 19.14 25.62 7.33
CA ALA A 168 20.39 26.37 7.51
C ALA A 168 21.00 26.15 8.91
N MET A 169 20.17 26.09 9.95
CA MET A 169 20.63 25.82 11.32
C MET A 169 21.18 24.41 11.49
N LEU A 170 20.53 23.41 10.89
CA LEU A 170 21.03 22.03 10.88
C LEU A 170 22.39 21.96 10.18
N LYS A 171 22.51 22.56 9.00
CA LYS A 171 23.76 22.61 8.25
C LYS A 171 24.90 23.33 9.01
N LYS A 172 24.60 24.44 9.73
CA LYS A 172 25.56 25.12 10.58
C LYS A 172 26.11 24.23 11.70
N ASN A 173 25.40 23.19 12.08
CA ASN A 173 25.80 22.20 13.08
C ASN A 173 26.29 20.89 12.43
N ASP A 174 26.74 20.91 11.17
CA ASP A 174 27.27 19.79 10.42
C ASP A 174 26.25 18.61 10.30
N ILE A 175 24.96 18.94 10.33
CA ILE A 175 23.87 17.97 10.16
C ILE A 175 23.25 18.17 8.77
N THR A 176 23.19 17.10 7.99
CA THR A 176 22.50 17.10 6.70
C THR A 176 21.00 17.39 6.91
N PRO A 177 20.46 18.52 6.39
CA PRO A 177 19.09 18.93 6.70
C PRO A 177 18.03 17.98 6.16
N ILE A 178 18.21 17.48 4.93
CA ILE A 178 17.25 16.62 4.27
C ILE A 178 17.99 15.44 3.65
N THR A 179 17.44 14.25 3.85
CA THR A 179 17.91 13.03 3.18
C THR A 179 16.77 12.43 2.38
N ILE A 180 17.07 11.92 1.18
CA ILE A 180 16.11 11.33 0.27
C ILE A 180 16.78 10.25 -0.57
N GLY A 181 16.12 9.11 -0.73
CA GLY A 181 16.54 8.07 -1.68
C GLY A 181 15.95 8.35 -3.06
N THR A 182 16.80 8.57 -4.08
CA THR A 182 16.35 8.95 -5.43
C THR A 182 16.67 7.92 -6.51
N LYS A 183 17.12 6.72 -6.14
CA LYS A 183 17.45 5.66 -7.10
C LYS A 183 16.35 5.41 -8.13
N PHE A 184 15.10 5.44 -7.70
CA PHE A 184 13.93 5.20 -8.56
C PHE A 184 13.14 6.47 -8.90
N LEU A 185 13.67 7.65 -8.62
CA LEU A 185 13.18 8.99 -8.95
C LEU A 185 11.83 9.39 -8.33
N TRP A 186 10.92 8.49 -8.07
CA TRP A 186 9.57 8.81 -7.59
C TRP A 186 9.54 9.59 -6.27
N THR A 187 10.50 9.37 -5.41
CA THR A 187 10.64 10.13 -4.14
C THR A 187 10.95 11.59 -4.38
N ALA A 188 11.78 11.89 -5.40
CA ALA A 188 12.01 13.26 -5.83
C ALA A 188 10.72 13.88 -6.40
N GLY A 189 9.95 13.12 -7.19
CA GLY A 189 8.62 13.52 -7.65
C GLY A 189 7.67 13.88 -6.50
N GLY A 190 7.78 13.20 -5.35
CA GLY A 190 6.99 13.52 -4.17
C GLY A 190 7.20 14.94 -3.62
N TRP A 191 8.40 15.51 -3.75
CA TRP A 191 8.65 16.92 -3.44
C TRP A 191 7.94 17.85 -4.41
N PHE A 192 7.98 17.55 -5.70
CA PHE A 192 7.23 18.30 -6.70
C PHE A 192 5.73 18.28 -6.40
N ASP A 193 5.18 17.10 -6.15
CA ASP A 193 3.76 16.92 -5.86
C ASP A 193 3.33 17.73 -4.64
N TYR A 194 4.12 17.66 -3.57
CA TYR A 194 3.83 18.39 -2.34
C TYR A 194 3.93 19.91 -2.52
N LEU A 195 4.98 20.41 -3.18
CA LEU A 195 5.14 21.83 -3.46
C LEU A 195 4.05 22.35 -4.39
N ASN A 196 3.72 21.62 -5.47
CA ASN A 196 2.65 21.98 -6.38
C ASN A 196 1.30 22.04 -5.67
N LEU A 197 1.00 21.07 -4.83
CA LEU A 197 -0.22 21.04 -4.03
C LEU A 197 -0.33 22.26 -3.10
N ARG A 198 0.77 22.67 -2.50
CA ARG A 198 0.83 23.82 -1.57
C ARG A 198 0.78 25.19 -2.27
N ILE A 199 1.37 25.30 -3.44
CA ILE A 199 1.48 26.55 -4.21
C ILE A 199 0.26 26.76 -5.09
N ASN A 200 -0.16 25.75 -5.85
CA ASN A 200 -1.23 25.86 -6.86
C ASN A 200 -2.57 25.26 -6.41
N GLY A 201 -2.59 24.59 -5.27
CA GLY A 201 -3.80 24.00 -4.68
C GLY A 201 -4.17 22.63 -5.24
N TYR A 202 -5.12 22.00 -4.54
CA TYR A 202 -5.52 20.61 -4.77
C TYR A 202 -6.08 20.40 -6.17
N GLN A 203 -7.01 21.25 -6.62
CA GLN A 203 -7.67 21.03 -7.91
C GLN A 203 -6.70 21.17 -9.09
N PHE A 204 -5.80 22.16 -9.04
CA PHE A 204 -4.76 22.28 -10.06
C PHE A 204 -3.87 21.04 -10.13
N HIS A 205 -3.43 20.54 -8.96
CA HIS A 205 -2.60 19.34 -8.88
C HIS A 205 -3.30 18.12 -9.45
N MET A 206 -4.58 17.92 -9.13
CA MET A 206 -5.38 16.81 -9.65
C MET A 206 -5.59 16.91 -11.17
N ASP A 207 -5.85 18.10 -11.69
CA ASP A 207 -6.04 18.30 -13.14
C ASP A 207 -4.72 18.15 -13.92
N LEU A 208 -3.61 18.56 -13.34
CA LEU A 208 -2.26 18.32 -13.89
C LEU A 208 -1.95 16.82 -13.98
N THR A 209 -2.13 16.09 -12.87
CA THR A 209 -1.84 14.64 -12.83
C THR A 209 -2.83 13.81 -13.64
N ALA A 210 -4.02 14.33 -13.89
CA ALA A 210 -5.00 13.73 -14.81
C ALA A 210 -4.74 14.06 -16.30
N GLY A 211 -3.68 14.85 -16.61
CA GLY A 211 -3.35 15.25 -17.98
C GLY A 211 -4.26 16.31 -18.59
N LYS A 212 -5.10 16.98 -17.80
CA LYS A 212 -5.97 18.08 -18.26
C LYS A 212 -5.22 19.40 -18.39
N ILE A 213 -4.12 19.55 -17.67
CA ILE A 213 -3.23 20.72 -17.68
C ILE A 213 -1.87 20.24 -18.16
N SER A 214 -1.22 21.03 -19.02
CA SER A 214 0.15 20.75 -19.48
C SER A 214 1.17 20.99 -18.37
N TYR A 215 2.23 20.20 -18.34
CA TYR A 215 3.41 20.45 -17.50
C TYR A 215 4.23 21.68 -17.97
N GLU A 216 3.85 22.32 -19.06
CA GLU A 216 4.38 23.61 -19.55
C GLU A 216 3.55 24.81 -19.03
N ASP A 217 2.53 24.58 -18.18
CA ASP A 217 1.69 25.64 -17.64
C ASP A 217 2.54 26.59 -16.76
N PRO A 218 2.50 27.92 -17.01
CA PRO A 218 3.38 28.87 -16.32
C PRO A 218 3.16 28.95 -14.81
N ARG A 219 2.04 28.45 -14.28
CA ARG A 219 1.81 28.33 -12.83
C ARG A 219 2.80 27.37 -12.16
N LEU A 220 3.40 26.46 -12.92
CA LEU A 220 4.42 25.55 -12.41
C LEU A 220 5.79 26.21 -12.18
N ASP A 221 6.04 27.40 -12.74
CA ASP A 221 7.32 28.10 -12.55
C ASP A 221 7.60 28.38 -11.07
N ALA A 222 6.59 28.74 -10.29
CA ALA A 222 6.71 28.94 -8.85
C ALA A 222 7.02 27.62 -8.11
N THR A 223 6.43 26.51 -8.54
CA THR A 223 6.69 25.18 -7.98
C THR A 223 8.14 24.75 -8.24
N PHE A 224 8.60 24.91 -9.48
CA PHE A 224 9.99 24.59 -9.83
C PHE A 224 11.00 25.53 -9.17
N ALA A 225 10.65 26.82 -8.98
CA ALA A 225 11.51 27.76 -8.25
C ALA A 225 11.67 27.33 -6.79
N ALA A 226 10.58 27.01 -6.10
CA ALA A 226 10.63 26.52 -4.72
C ALA A 226 11.40 25.18 -4.62
N TRP A 227 11.20 24.27 -5.56
CA TRP A 227 11.95 23.01 -5.58
C TRP A 227 13.45 23.22 -5.81
N ARG A 228 13.81 24.16 -6.67
CA ARG A 228 15.20 24.53 -6.91
C ARG A 228 15.88 25.09 -5.64
N GLU A 229 15.14 25.83 -4.80
CA GLU A 229 15.68 26.27 -3.51
C GLU A 229 16.08 25.10 -2.60
N LEU A 230 15.34 23.98 -2.63
CA LEU A 230 15.65 22.79 -1.84
C LEU A 230 16.94 22.09 -2.28
N ILE A 231 17.21 22.06 -3.58
CA ILE A 231 18.41 21.40 -4.13
C ILE A 231 19.62 22.34 -4.17
N ASP A 232 19.52 23.55 -3.62
CA ASP A 232 20.64 24.46 -3.47
C ASP A 232 21.72 23.83 -2.57
N PRO A 233 23.02 23.79 -3.00
CA PRO A 233 24.10 23.20 -2.19
C PRO A 233 24.27 23.84 -0.80
N ARG A 234 23.69 25.02 -0.59
CA ARG A 234 23.65 25.66 0.73
C ARG A 234 22.63 25.02 1.67
N ILE A 235 21.64 24.29 1.14
CA ILE A 235 20.61 23.57 1.91
C ILE A 235 20.85 22.07 1.83
N PHE A 236 21.09 21.53 0.64
CA PHE A 236 21.51 20.15 0.44
C PHE A 236 23.04 20.03 0.36
N PRO A 237 23.61 18.91 0.80
CA PRO A 237 25.04 18.62 0.64
C PRO A 237 25.42 18.40 -0.81
#